data_1a19e1c1cf12ad7c1b4ebd684f95f2f3
#
_entry.id   1a19e1c1cf12ad7c1b4ebd684f95f2f3
#
_cell.length_a   1.000
_cell.length_b   1.000
_cell.length_c   1.000
_cell.angle_alpha   90.00
_cell.angle_beta   90.00
_cell.angle_gamma   90.00
#
_symmetry.space_group_name_H-M   'P 1'
#
loop_
_entity.id
_entity.type
_entity.pdbx_description
1 polymer ?
#
loop_
_entity_poly.entity_id
_entity_poly.type
_entity_poly.pdbx_seq_one_letter_code
_entity_poly.pdbx_strand_id
1 'polypeptide(L)'
;MFGKNLRYYRLRNSMTKKKLAEKSDLTSMAITNYENGDRMPSMDILKKLASALGVRVSDFLAVRNENLVFEHGEFRKNATLPIAKQEFVRESVEEYFSRFYTAVELLGGEVLPEAPECHAVKMTGDIEADAKAMRLHLGLAEEGPVNDLITVLENKGILVYICDVKSNKFSGMNGFVSERPYIIVNENMSPERNRSTIAHELAHLVFDWPADIDEKTVEE
;
A
#
# COMPACT_ATOMS: atom_id res chain seq x y z
N MET A 1 -10.92 -6.21 -14.56
CA MET A 1 -11.43 -5.26 -13.56
C MET A 1 -12.30 -5.92 -12.48
N PHE A 2 -13.45 -6.50 -12.81
CA PHE A 2 -14.33 -7.19 -11.85
C PHE A 2 -13.59 -8.16 -10.91
N GLY A 3 -12.75 -9.04 -11.46
CA GLY A 3 -12.03 -10.05 -10.69
C GLY A 3 -11.10 -9.45 -9.62
N LYS A 4 -10.40 -8.36 -9.91
CA LYS A 4 -9.57 -7.62 -8.93
C LYS A 4 -10.44 -7.08 -7.79
N ASN A 5 -11.59 -6.46 -8.09
CA ASN A 5 -12.48 -5.93 -7.07
C ASN A 5 -13.08 -7.06 -6.21
N LEU A 6 -13.50 -8.18 -6.82
CA LEU A 6 -13.96 -9.35 -6.07
C LEU A 6 -12.88 -9.88 -5.11
N ARG A 7 -11.63 -10.04 -5.61
CA ARG A 7 -10.48 -10.46 -4.79
C ARG A 7 -10.25 -9.52 -3.63
N TYR A 8 -10.22 -8.21 -3.88
CA TYR A 8 -10.04 -7.18 -2.85
C TYR A 8 -11.09 -7.32 -1.73
N TYR A 9 -12.39 -7.33 -2.06
CA TYR A 9 -13.44 -7.43 -1.04
C TYR A 9 -13.43 -8.76 -0.30
N ARG A 10 -13.07 -9.87 -0.95
CA ARG A 10 -12.89 -11.16 -0.28
C ARG A 10 -11.74 -11.11 0.73
N LEU A 11 -10.58 -10.59 0.33
CA LEU A 11 -9.41 -10.46 1.20
C LEU A 11 -9.67 -9.50 2.36
N ARG A 12 -10.33 -8.36 2.11
CA ARG A 12 -10.77 -7.41 3.12
C ARG A 12 -11.63 -8.06 4.21
N ASN A 13 -12.52 -8.97 3.81
CA ASN A 13 -13.34 -9.76 4.73
C ASN A 13 -12.59 -10.96 5.34
N SER A 14 -11.28 -11.10 5.11
CA SER A 14 -10.46 -12.24 5.57
C SER A 14 -11.07 -13.59 5.17
N MET A 15 -11.69 -13.68 4.00
CA MET A 15 -12.31 -14.90 3.49
C MET A 15 -11.39 -15.66 2.53
N THR A 16 -11.34 -16.98 2.69
CA THR A 16 -10.79 -17.87 1.66
C THR A 16 -11.76 -17.99 0.49
N LYS A 17 -11.28 -18.37 -0.69
CA LYS A 17 -12.14 -18.66 -1.85
C LYS A 17 -13.21 -19.70 -1.50
N LYS A 18 -12.85 -20.72 -0.72
CA LYS A 18 -13.78 -21.75 -0.24
C LYS A 18 -14.90 -21.15 0.62
N LYS A 19 -14.55 -20.32 1.59
CA LYS A 19 -15.54 -19.69 2.50
C LYS A 19 -16.47 -18.74 1.75
N LEU A 20 -15.98 -18.00 0.76
CA LEU A 20 -16.84 -17.17 -0.09
C LEU A 20 -17.75 -18.01 -0.95
N ALA A 21 -17.25 -19.11 -1.53
CA ALA A 21 -18.04 -20.05 -2.33
C ALA A 21 -19.21 -20.64 -1.51
N GLU A 22 -18.93 -21.13 -0.28
CA GLU A 22 -19.95 -21.65 0.63
C GLU A 22 -21.02 -20.59 0.96
N LYS A 23 -20.62 -19.35 1.24
CA LYS A 23 -21.56 -18.25 1.56
C LYS A 23 -22.42 -17.78 0.38
N SER A 24 -21.94 -17.95 -0.84
CA SER A 24 -22.62 -17.50 -2.06
C SER A 24 -23.28 -18.64 -2.85
N ASP A 25 -23.27 -19.84 -2.29
CA ASP A 25 -23.81 -21.06 -2.95
C ASP A 25 -23.15 -21.29 -4.34
N LEU A 26 -21.80 -21.22 -4.35
CA LEU A 26 -20.96 -21.40 -5.53
C LEU A 26 -19.85 -22.43 -5.25
N THR A 27 -19.10 -22.78 -6.28
CA THR A 27 -17.88 -23.61 -6.13
C THR A 27 -16.63 -22.72 -5.98
N SER A 28 -15.61 -23.22 -5.29
CA SER A 28 -14.32 -22.52 -5.18
C SER A 28 -13.65 -22.29 -6.53
N MET A 29 -13.91 -23.19 -7.49
CA MET A 29 -13.43 -23.03 -8.88
C MET A 29 -14.14 -21.85 -9.56
N ALA A 30 -15.44 -21.67 -9.36
CA ALA A 30 -16.17 -20.52 -9.90
C ALA A 30 -15.62 -19.21 -9.36
N ILE A 31 -15.33 -19.12 -8.04
CA ILE A 31 -14.69 -17.95 -7.46
C ILE A 31 -13.31 -17.70 -8.08
N THR A 32 -12.53 -18.76 -8.30
CA THR A 32 -11.21 -18.63 -8.95
C THR A 32 -11.33 -18.08 -10.37
N ASN A 33 -12.22 -18.62 -11.19
CA ASN A 33 -12.44 -18.16 -12.55
C ASN A 33 -12.94 -16.71 -12.60
N TYR A 34 -13.77 -16.30 -11.63
CA TYR A 34 -14.24 -14.91 -11.52
C TYR A 34 -13.12 -13.96 -11.11
N GLU A 35 -12.26 -14.34 -10.14
CA GLU A 35 -11.13 -13.51 -9.70
C GLU A 35 -10.06 -13.37 -10.77
N ASN A 36 -9.84 -14.42 -11.59
CA ASN A 36 -8.89 -14.39 -12.70
C ASN A 36 -9.42 -13.63 -13.93
N GLY A 37 -10.76 -13.40 -14.00
CA GLY A 37 -11.39 -12.81 -15.17
C GLY A 37 -11.71 -13.80 -16.29
N ASP A 38 -11.53 -15.11 -16.05
CA ASP A 38 -11.81 -16.18 -17.04
C ASP A 38 -13.30 -16.27 -17.36
N ARG A 39 -14.15 -15.80 -16.45
CA ARG A 39 -15.59 -15.82 -16.57
C ARG A 39 -16.23 -14.62 -15.86
N MET A 40 -17.28 -14.06 -16.49
CA MET A 40 -18.14 -13.05 -15.85
C MET A 40 -19.36 -13.72 -15.21
N PRO A 41 -19.71 -13.36 -13.96
CA PRO A 41 -20.92 -13.85 -13.31
C PRO A 41 -22.17 -13.21 -13.89
N SER A 42 -23.32 -13.92 -13.81
CA SER A 42 -24.63 -13.33 -14.07
C SER A 42 -25.03 -12.33 -12.97
N MET A 43 -26.06 -11.52 -13.23
CA MET A 43 -26.57 -10.56 -12.25
C MET A 43 -27.00 -11.22 -10.94
N ASP A 44 -27.59 -12.40 -10.99
CA ASP A 44 -28.01 -13.13 -9.79
C ASP A 44 -26.80 -13.61 -8.96
N ILE A 45 -25.75 -14.06 -9.63
CA ILE A 45 -24.49 -14.42 -8.96
C ILE A 45 -23.81 -13.17 -8.37
N LEU A 46 -23.81 -12.03 -9.08
CA LEU A 46 -23.31 -10.76 -8.55
C LEU A 46 -24.02 -10.35 -7.26
N LYS A 47 -25.34 -10.47 -7.21
CA LYS A 47 -26.15 -10.20 -6.00
C LYS A 47 -25.77 -11.13 -4.84
N LYS A 48 -25.60 -12.44 -5.11
CA LYS A 48 -25.18 -13.42 -4.10
C LYS A 48 -23.79 -13.06 -3.54
N LEU A 49 -22.82 -12.75 -4.40
CA LEU A 49 -21.47 -12.34 -3.99
C LEU A 49 -21.49 -11.03 -3.19
N ALA A 50 -22.25 -10.03 -3.64
CA ALA A 50 -22.41 -8.76 -2.94
C ALA A 50 -22.99 -8.94 -1.53
N SER A 51 -24.04 -9.74 -1.40
CA SER A 51 -24.62 -10.10 -0.11
C SER A 51 -23.64 -10.84 0.80
N ALA A 52 -22.89 -11.82 0.25
CA ALA A 52 -21.93 -12.61 1.01
C ALA A 52 -20.77 -11.77 1.55
N LEU A 53 -20.40 -10.69 0.85
CA LEU A 53 -19.30 -9.79 1.19
C LEU A 53 -19.74 -8.49 1.89
N GLY A 54 -21.05 -8.23 1.97
CA GLY A 54 -21.58 -7.01 2.59
C GLY A 54 -21.28 -5.74 1.78
N VAL A 55 -21.32 -5.83 0.44
CA VAL A 55 -21.01 -4.72 -0.49
C VAL A 55 -22.15 -4.56 -1.50
N ARG A 56 -22.12 -3.47 -2.26
CA ARG A 56 -23.06 -3.26 -3.38
C ARG A 56 -22.52 -3.91 -4.65
N VAL A 57 -23.41 -4.28 -5.57
CA VAL A 57 -23.01 -4.79 -6.90
C VAL A 57 -22.15 -3.75 -7.64
N SER A 58 -22.46 -2.46 -7.50
CA SER A 58 -21.69 -1.37 -8.09
C SER A 58 -20.22 -1.35 -7.64
N ASP A 59 -19.94 -1.82 -6.42
CA ASP A 59 -18.58 -1.82 -5.88
C ASP A 59 -17.67 -2.82 -6.62
N PHE A 60 -18.23 -3.90 -7.16
CA PHE A 60 -17.50 -4.82 -8.04
C PHE A 60 -17.20 -4.24 -9.43
N LEU A 61 -18.04 -3.32 -9.89
CA LEU A 61 -17.98 -2.73 -11.23
C LEU A 61 -17.18 -1.40 -11.23
N ALA A 62 -16.72 -0.96 -10.07
CA ALA A 62 -15.89 0.24 -9.96
C ALA A 62 -14.64 0.11 -10.85
N VAL A 63 -14.43 1.12 -11.68
CA VAL A 63 -13.28 1.17 -12.57
C VAL A 63 -12.05 1.56 -11.76
N ARG A 64 -10.99 0.77 -11.84
CA ARG A 64 -9.67 1.14 -11.33
C ARG A 64 -8.91 1.89 -12.42
N ASN A 65 -8.07 2.83 -12.03
CA ASN A 65 -7.19 3.51 -12.97
C ASN A 65 -6.11 2.52 -13.46
N GLU A 66 -6.24 2.09 -14.73
CA GLU A 66 -5.35 1.10 -15.35
C GLU A 66 -4.02 1.71 -15.82
N ASN A 67 -3.91 3.05 -15.83
CA ASN A 67 -2.68 3.74 -16.23
C ASN A 67 -1.63 3.78 -15.13
N LEU A 68 -1.99 3.43 -13.89
CA LEU A 68 -1.07 3.44 -12.77
C LEU A 68 -0.15 2.22 -12.80
N VAL A 69 1.14 2.48 -12.70
CA VAL A 69 2.18 1.46 -12.53
C VAL A 69 2.53 1.38 -11.05
N PHE A 70 2.50 0.17 -10.49
CA PHE A 70 2.82 -0.06 -9.09
C PHE A 70 4.13 -0.85 -8.95
N GLU A 71 5.05 -0.28 -8.19
CA GLU A 71 6.25 -0.96 -7.71
C GLU A 71 6.11 -1.10 -6.20
N HIS A 72 5.73 -2.29 -5.77
CA HIS A 72 5.59 -2.58 -4.35
C HIS A 72 6.95 -2.95 -3.77
N GLY A 73 7.29 -2.36 -2.64
CA GLY A 73 8.42 -2.80 -1.84
C GLY A 73 8.27 -4.27 -1.43
N GLU A 74 9.37 -4.89 -1.10
CA GLU A 74 9.36 -6.27 -0.62
C GLU A 74 8.78 -6.33 0.79
N PHE A 75 7.97 -7.36 1.07
CA PHE A 75 7.69 -7.73 2.44
C PHE A 75 8.98 -8.31 3.02
N ARG A 76 9.39 -7.85 4.19
CA ARG A 76 10.59 -8.38 4.86
C ARG A 76 10.64 -9.90 4.76
N LYS A 77 11.75 -10.46 4.30
CA LYS A 77 11.92 -11.93 4.12
C LYS A 77 11.64 -12.71 5.40
N ASN A 78 11.93 -12.10 6.55
CA ASN A 78 11.65 -12.64 7.87
C ASN A 78 10.23 -12.33 8.39
N ALA A 79 9.41 -11.60 7.62
CA ALA A 79 8.05 -11.31 8.02
C ALA A 79 7.20 -12.57 7.89
N THR A 80 6.73 -13.06 9.02
CA THR A 80 5.79 -14.20 9.08
C THR A 80 4.37 -13.80 8.68
N LEU A 81 4.22 -12.77 7.85
CA LEU A 81 2.91 -12.31 7.36
C LEU A 81 2.35 -13.36 6.38
N PRO A 82 1.17 -13.90 6.64
CA PRO A 82 0.55 -14.88 5.73
C PRO A 82 0.37 -14.31 4.32
N ILE A 83 0.58 -15.13 3.29
CA ILE A 83 0.47 -14.76 1.87
C ILE A 83 -0.86 -14.03 1.58
N ALA A 84 -1.98 -14.53 2.11
CA ALA A 84 -3.29 -13.87 1.92
C ALA A 84 -3.34 -12.43 2.51
N LYS A 85 -2.54 -12.14 3.53
CA LYS A 85 -2.42 -10.78 4.08
C LYS A 85 -1.49 -9.91 3.24
N GLN A 86 -0.41 -10.48 2.69
CA GLN A 86 0.44 -9.78 1.72
C GLN A 86 -0.35 -9.41 0.46
N GLU A 87 -1.15 -10.35 -0.07
CA GLU A 87 -2.06 -10.07 -1.20
C GLU A 87 -3.07 -8.97 -0.83
N PHE A 88 -3.63 -9.01 0.38
CA PHE A 88 -4.56 -7.98 0.84
C PHE A 88 -3.92 -6.60 0.88
N VAL A 89 -2.69 -6.47 1.39
CA VAL A 89 -1.97 -5.19 1.42
C VAL A 89 -1.79 -4.66 0.00
N ARG A 90 -1.28 -5.48 -0.92
CA ARG A 90 -1.07 -5.08 -2.33
C ARG A 90 -2.38 -4.64 -3.01
N GLU A 91 -3.42 -5.44 -2.91
CA GLU A 91 -4.73 -5.09 -3.48
C GLU A 91 -5.34 -3.82 -2.85
N SER A 92 -5.09 -3.58 -1.54
CA SER A 92 -5.55 -2.37 -0.85
C SER A 92 -4.82 -1.12 -1.34
N VAL A 93 -3.51 -1.22 -1.59
CA VAL A 93 -2.69 -0.15 -2.18
C VAL A 93 -3.21 0.20 -3.57
N GLU A 94 -3.33 -0.80 -4.45
CA GLU A 94 -3.80 -0.59 -5.81
C GLU A 94 -5.21 0.01 -5.84
N GLU A 95 -6.09 -0.44 -4.97
CA GLU A 95 -7.46 0.07 -4.89
C GLU A 95 -7.52 1.51 -4.36
N TYR A 96 -6.78 1.80 -3.28
CA TYR A 96 -6.71 3.13 -2.67
C TYR A 96 -6.14 4.17 -3.64
N PHE A 97 -4.96 3.91 -4.19
CA PHE A 97 -4.32 4.87 -5.11
C PHE A 97 -5.05 4.99 -6.44
N SER A 98 -5.71 3.94 -6.90
CA SER A 98 -6.58 4.05 -8.08
C SER A 98 -7.69 5.08 -7.88
N ARG A 99 -8.35 5.07 -6.73
CA ARG A 99 -9.38 6.08 -6.39
C ARG A 99 -8.78 7.46 -6.17
N PHE A 100 -7.66 7.51 -5.46
CA PHE A 100 -6.94 8.75 -5.17
C PHE A 100 -6.57 9.48 -6.46
N TYR A 101 -5.91 8.79 -7.40
CA TYR A 101 -5.51 9.38 -8.67
C TYR A 101 -6.69 9.72 -9.58
N THR A 102 -7.77 8.95 -9.53
CA THR A 102 -9.01 9.34 -10.22
C THR A 102 -9.54 10.68 -9.67
N ALA A 103 -9.49 10.91 -8.36
CA ALA A 103 -9.87 12.19 -7.77
C ALA A 103 -8.89 13.32 -8.19
N VAL A 104 -7.60 13.05 -8.21
CA VAL A 104 -6.56 13.99 -8.67
C VAL A 104 -6.80 14.39 -10.14
N GLU A 105 -7.10 13.43 -11.01
CA GLU A 105 -7.41 13.69 -12.43
C GLU A 105 -8.66 14.55 -12.58
N LEU A 106 -9.71 14.30 -11.80
CA LEU A 106 -10.93 15.11 -11.79
C LEU A 106 -10.70 16.55 -11.32
N LEU A 107 -9.66 16.79 -10.52
CA LEU A 107 -9.23 18.11 -10.03
C LEU A 107 -8.25 18.82 -10.99
N GLY A 108 -7.93 18.22 -12.14
CA GLY A 108 -7.06 18.81 -13.16
C GLY A 108 -5.65 18.23 -13.21
N GLY A 109 -5.31 17.25 -12.38
CA GLY A 109 -4.07 16.46 -12.48
C GLY A 109 -2.83 17.04 -11.82
N GLU A 110 -2.70 18.36 -11.69
CA GLU A 110 -1.49 19.06 -11.22
C GLU A 110 -1.57 19.54 -9.76
N VAL A 111 -2.39 18.89 -8.95
CA VAL A 111 -2.62 19.34 -7.55
C VAL A 111 -1.65 18.73 -6.53
N LEU A 112 -0.83 17.77 -6.94
CA LEU A 112 0.10 17.11 -6.04
C LEU A 112 1.47 17.84 -6.03
N PRO A 113 2.09 18.00 -4.84
CA PRO A 113 3.46 18.50 -4.76
C PRO A 113 4.43 17.64 -5.56
N GLU A 114 5.53 18.22 -6.04
CA GLU A 114 6.61 17.48 -6.67
C GLU A 114 7.20 16.48 -5.67
N ALA A 115 7.44 15.25 -6.11
CA ALA A 115 8.04 14.22 -5.27
C ALA A 115 9.55 14.47 -5.14
N PRO A 116 10.17 14.17 -3.97
CA PRO A 116 11.61 14.26 -3.82
C PRO A 116 12.29 13.18 -4.67
N GLU A 117 13.54 13.45 -5.07
CA GLU A 117 14.38 12.43 -5.67
C GLU A 117 14.67 11.33 -4.67
N CYS A 118 14.31 10.11 -5.01
CA CYS A 118 14.54 8.93 -4.16
C CYS A 118 15.95 8.36 -4.40
N HIS A 119 16.50 7.67 -3.39
CA HIS A 119 17.84 7.09 -3.41
C HIS A 119 18.96 8.10 -3.73
N ALA A 120 18.77 9.37 -3.34
CA ALA A 120 19.69 10.47 -3.64
C ALA A 120 20.66 10.80 -2.52
N VAL A 121 20.37 10.39 -1.28
CA VAL A 121 21.20 10.69 -0.12
C VAL A 121 22.17 9.54 0.14
N LYS A 122 23.48 9.82 0.04
CA LYS A 122 24.51 8.81 0.33
C LYS A 122 24.71 8.64 1.83
N MET A 123 24.77 7.40 2.26
CA MET A 123 25.10 7.08 3.64
C MET A 123 26.59 7.29 3.91
N THR A 124 26.89 7.92 5.04
CA THR A 124 28.27 8.13 5.54
C THR A 124 28.66 7.12 6.62
N GLY A 125 27.67 6.47 7.24
CA GLY A 125 27.81 5.62 8.41
C GLY A 125 27.81 6.38 9.74
N ASP A 126 27.72 7.72 9.70
CA ASP A 126 27.44 8.56 10.86
C ASP A 126 25.93 8.85 10.90
N ILE A 127 25.24 8.20 11.84
CA ILE A 127 23.78 8.25 11.95
C ILE A 127 23.26 9.69 12.10
N GLU A 128 23.96 10.53 12.86
CA GLU A 128 23.56 11.92 13.08
C GLU A 128 23.74 12.76 11.79
N ALA A 129 24.85 12.56 11.08
CA ALA A 129 25.12 13.23 9.81
C ALA A 129 24.12 12.76 8.72
N ASP A 130 23.85 11.47 8.66
CA ASP A 130 22.92 10.88 7.70
C ASP A 130 21.47 11.34 7.96
N ALA A 131 21.05 11.42 9.23
CA ALA A 131 19.75 11.96 9.60
C ALA A 131 19.61 13.44 9.21
N LYS A 132 20.65 14.26 9.40
CA LYS A 132 20.65 15.67 8.96
C LYS A 132 20.60 15.79 7.44
N ALA A 133 21.37 14.97 6.72
CA ALA A 133 21.37 14.93 5.27
C ALA A 133 19.97 14.58 4.70
N MET A 134 19.29 13.58 5.29
CA MET A 134 17.91 13.23 4.92
C MET A 134 16.95 14.39 5.21
N ARG A 135 17.04 15.05 6.35
CA ARG A 135 16.19 16.20 6.68
C ARG A 135 16.40 17.36 5.70
N LEU A 136 17.64 17.66 5.37
CA LEU A 136 17.99 18.70 4.40
C LEU A 136 17.44 18.37 3.00
N HIS A 137 17.61 17.12 2.54
CA HIS A 137 17.09 16.64 1.26
C HIS A 137 15.56 16.81 1.16
N LEU A 138 14.85 16.54 2.24
CA LEU A 138 13.40 16.73 2.33
C LEU A 138 13.00 18.20 2.58
N GLY A 139 13.95 19.13 2.68
CA GLY A 139 13.68 20.54 3.00
C GLY A 139 13.05 20.71 4.39
N LEU A 140 13.46 19.91 5.37
CA LEU A 140 13.08 20.02 6.77
C LEU A 140 14.15 20.80 7.56
N ALA A 141 13.77 21.28 8.76
CA ALA A 141 14.73 21.85 9.68
C ALA A 141 15.79 20.80 10.10
N GLU A 142 17.06 21.19 10.21
CA GLU A 142 18.14 20.28 10.57
C GLU A 142 17.92 19.62 11.93
N GLU A 143 17.33 20.36 12.88
CA GLU A 143 17.08 19.90 14.25
C GLU A 143 15.64 20.14 14.69
N GLY A 144 15.28 19.55 15.82
CA GLY A 144 13.97 19.73 16.44
C GLY A 144 12.93 18.68 16.00
N PRO A 145 11.76 18.69 16.61
CA PRO A 145 10.71 17.72 16.37
C PRO A 145 10.07 17.95 14.99
N VAL A 146 9.77 16.88 14.28
CA VAL A 146 8.88 16.90 13.12
C VAL A 146 7.47 16.60 13.65
N ASN A 147 6.66 17.63 13.83
CA ASN A 147 5.26 17.46 14.18
C ASN A 147 4.51 16.93 12.96
N ASP A 148 3.36 16.29 13.15
CA ASP A 148 2.50 15.79 12.07
C ASP A 148 3.30 15.26 10.84
N LEU A 149 4.07 14.19 11.08
CA LEU A 149 4.98 13.64 10.08
C LEU A 149 4.27 13.28 8.78
N ILE A 150 3.01 12.81 8.84
CA ILE A 150 2.24 12.42 7.66
C ILE A 150 1.99 13.64 6.77
N THR A 151 1.38 14.69 7.33
CA THR A 151 1.13 15.93 6.58
C THR A 151 2.41 16.54 6.02
N VAL A 152 3.51 16.48 6.79
CA VAL A 152 4.81 16.97 6.30
C VAL A 152 5.28 16.19 5.07
N LEU A 153 5.19 14.85 5.09
CA LEU A 153 5.61 14.01 3.96
C LEU A 153 4.69 14.20 2.73
N GLU A 154 3.38 14.28 2.95
CA GLU A 154 2.42 14.51 1.86
C GLU A 154 2.66 15.87 1.18
N ASN A 155 2.98 16.91 1.96
CA ASN A 155 3.37 18.23 1.42
C ASN A 155 4.73 18.19 0.68
N LYS A 156 5.52 17.15 0.85
CA LYS A 156 6.77 16.89 0.11
C LYS A 156 6.58 15.88 -1.04
N GLY A 157 5.34 15.52 -1.34
CA GLY A 157 5.01 14.62 -2.45
C GLY A 157 5.17 13.12 -2.16
N ILE A 158 5.42 12.73 -0.91
CA ILE A 158 5.45 11.33 -0.48
C ILE A 158 4.06 10.97 0.06
N LEU A 159 3.37 10.05 -0.59
CA LEU A 159 2.02 9.66 -0.19
C LEU A 159 2.05 8.71 1.01
N VAL A 160 1.17 8.92 1.99
CA VAL A 160 1.05 8.03 3.15
C VAL A 160 -0.33 7.40 3.20
N TYR A 161 -0.40 6.07 3.22
CA TYR A 161 -1.64 5.32 3.31
C TYR A 161 -1.72 4.52 4.61
N ILE A 162 -2.76 4.77 5.41
CA ILE A 162 -3.06 4.03 6.64
C ILE A 162 -4.02 2.90 6.28
N CYS A 163 -3.57 1.64 6.43
CA CYS A 163 -4.29 0.44 6.00
C CYS A 163 -4.68 -0.44 7.19
N ASP A 164 -5.95 -0.83 7.29
CA ASP A 164 -6.44 -1.80 8.29
C ASP A 164 -6.07 -3.24 7.92
N VAL A 165 -4.84 -3.66 8.25
CA VAL A 165 -4.34 -5.00 7.90
C VAL A 165 -4.79 -6.09 8.85
N LYS A 166 -5.29 -5.78 10.04
CA LYS A 166 -5.70 -6.75 11.08
C LYS A 166 -4.66 -7.85 11.34
N SER A 167 -3.41 -7.42 11.50
CA SER A 167 -2.27 -8.29 11.84
C SER A 167 -1.18 -7.46 12.52
N ASN A 168 -0.68 -7.91 13.64
CA ASN A 168 0.46 -7.31 14.33
C ASN A 168 1.82 -7.68 13.71
N LYS A 169 1.81 -8.51 12.67
CA LYS A 169 3.01 -8.95 11.93
C LYS A 169 3.35 -8.06 10.74
N PHE A 170 2.54 -7.04 10.49
CA PHE A 170 2.76 -6.03 9.46
C PHE A 170 2.80 -4.67 10.15
N SER A 171 3.88 -3.93 10.01
CA SER A 171 4.02 -2.57 10.51
C SER A 171 3.83 -1.57 9.37
N GLY A 172 4.57 -1.72 8.29
CA GLY A 172 4.52 -0.87 7.11
C GLY A 172 5.23 -1.46 5.91
N MET A 173 5.23 -0.73 4.82
CA MET A 173 5.89 -1.01 3.56
C MET A 173 6.00 0.29 2.77
N ASN A 174 7.04 0.44 1.97
CA ASN A 174 7.16 1.51 0.98
C ASN A 174 6.97 0.98 -0.45
N GLY A 175 6.97 1.88 -1.42
CA GLY A 175 6.91 1.55 -2.85
C GLY A 175 6.66 2.79 -3.70
N PHE A 176 6.35 2.54 -4.99
CA PHE A 176 6.06 3.61 -5.94
C PHE A 176 4.74 3.37 -6.67
N VAL A 177 4.04 4.46 -6.95
CA VAL A 177 2.89 4.51 -7.84
C VAL A 177 3.14 5.54 -8.91
N SER A 178 3.34 5.09 -10.16
CA SER A 178 3.72 5.95 -11.29
C SER A 178 4.89 6.89 -10.93
N GLU A 179 5.99 6.31 -10.45
CA GLU A 179 7.23 6.97 -10.00
C GLU A 179 7.11 7.81 -8.71
N ARG A 180 5.91 8.01 -8.17
CA ARG A 180 5.70 8.74 -6.92
C ARG A 180 5.85 7.81 -5.71
N PRO A 181 6.70 8.15 -4.73
CA PRO A 181 6.91 7.32 -3.56
C PRO A 181 5.67 7.30 -2.65
N TYR A 182 5.41 6.15 -2.06
CA TYR A 182 4.40 6.01 -1.02
C TYR A 182 4.91 5.18 0.16
N ILE A 183 4.31 5.41 1.31
CA ILE A 183 4.50 4.62 2.53
C ILE A 183 3.15 4.12 3.01
N ILE A 184 3.08 2.85 3.40
CA ILE A 184 1.91 2.27 4.05
C ILE A 184 2.24 1.98 5.48
N VAL A 185 1.30 2.28 6.39
CA VAL A 185 1.38 1.86 7.79
C VAL A 185 0.10 1.16 8.22
N ASN A 186 0.22 0.30 9.21
CA ASN A 186 -0.90 -0.47 9.73
C ASN A 186 -1.68 0.34 10.77
N GLU A 187 -2.97 0.59 10.50
CA GLU A 187 -3.89 1.29 11.41
C GLU A 187 -3.93 0.69 12.82
N ASN A 188 -3.69 -0.62 12.94
CA ASN A 188 -3.79 -1.35 14.21
C ASN A 188 -2.53 -1.26 15.09
N MET A 189 -1.55 -0.45 14.72
CA MET A 189 -0.37 -0.15 15.52
C MET A 189 -0.56 1.13 16.33
N SER A 190 0.23 1.32 17.40
CA SER A 190 0.19 2.58 18.16
C SER A 190 0.72 3.75 17.30
N PRO A 191 0.33 4.99 17.60
CA PRO A 191 0.82 6.18 16.90
C PRO A 191 2.36 6.27 16.92
N GLU A 192 3.00 5.93 18.03
CA GLU A 192 4.46 5.93 18.19
C GLU A 192 5.11 4.88 17.27
N ARG A 193 4.50 3.69 17.20
CA ARG A 193 4.98 2.63 16.31
C ARG A 193 4.82 3.01 14.85
N ASN A 194 3.69 3.60 14.48
CA ASN A 194 3.47 4.08 13.12
C ASN A 194 4.46 5.18 12.75
N ARG A 195 4.75 6.11 13.67
CA ARG A 195 5.75 7.15 13.44
C ARG A 195 7.16 6.56 13.21
N SER A 196 7.57 5.60 14.02
CA SER A 196 8.85 4.88 13.83
C SER A 196 8.87 4.13 12.50
N THR A 197 7.77 3.46 12.15
CA THR A 197 7.64 2.75 10.88
C THR A 197 7.74 3.71 9.70
N ILE A 198 7.05 4.86 9.73
CA ILE A 198 7.15 5.86 8.67
C ILE A 198 8.59 6.35 8.49
N ALA A 199 9.30 6.63 9.57
CA ALA A 199 10.70 7.07 9.51
C ALA A 199 11.61 5.98 8.91
N HIS A 200 11.38 4.71 9.25
CA HIS A 200 12.10 3.56 8.72
C HIS A 200 11.85 3.38 7.21
N GLU A 201 10.59 3.36 6.79
CA GLU A 201 10.24 3.24 5.37
C GLU A 201 10.72 4.45 4.55
N LEU A 202 10.75 5.63 5.16
CA LEU A 202 11.30 6.84 4.56
C LEU A 202 12.80 6.72 4.31
N ALA A 203 13.56 6.13 5.24
CA ALA A 203 14.98 5.88 5.05
C ALA A 203 15.24 4.96 3.84
N HIS A 204 14.42 3.92 3.65
CA HIS A 204 14.50 3.08 2.45
C HIS A 204 14.27 3.85 1.15
N LEU A 205 13.39 4.84 1.15
CA LEU A 205 13.09 5.65 -0.04
C LEU A 205 14.16 6.70 -0.35
N VAL A 206 14.79 7.29 0.67
CA VAL A 206 15.65 8.46 0.52
C VAL A 206 17.12 8.10 0.32
N PHE A 207 17.61 7.08 1.05
CA PHE A 207 19.02 6.71 0.99
C PHE A 207 19.38 5.86 -0.23
N ASP A 208 20.56 6.17 -0.79
CA ASP A 208 21.24 5.33 -1.79
C ASP A 208 22.00 4.21 -1.05
N TRP A 209 21.33 3.07 -0.89
CA TRP A 209 21.88 1.93 -0.16
C TRP A 209 22.97 1.23 -0.98
N PRO A 210 24.15 0.95 -0.40
CA PRO A 210 25.20 0.20 -1.09
C PRO A 210 24.71 -1.18 -1.54
N ALA A 211 25.04 -1.57 -2.77
CA ALA A 211 24.57 -2.85 -3.35
C ALA A 211 25.11 -4.11 -2.63
N ASP A 212 26.17 -3.97 -1.86
CA ASP A 212 26.85 -5.03 -1.10
C ASP A 212 26.45 -5.07 0.39
N ILE A 213 25.57 -4.16 0.83
CA ILE A 213 25.06 -4.17 2.21
C ILE A 213 24.09 -5.35 2.40
N ASP A 214 24.24 -6.08 3.49
CA ASP A 214 23.33 -7.16 3.79
C ASP A 214 21.97 -6.63 4.29
N GLU A 215 20.92 -7.35 3.95
CA GLU A 215 19.52 -6.97 4.26
C GLU A 215 19.28 -6.74 5.77
N LYS A 216 20.00 -7.48 6.63
CA LYS A 216 19.85 -7.34 8.08
C LYS A 216 20.37 -5.99 8.55
N THR A 217 21.50 -5.54 8.00
CA THR A 217 22.10 -4.23 8.30
C THR A 217 21.21 -3.08 7.82
N VAL A 218 20.52 -3.26 6.67
CA VAL A 218 19.55 -2.27 6.15
C VAL A 218 18.32 -2.16 7.06
N GLU A 219 17.95 -3.25 7.74
CA GLU A 219 16.76 -3.33 8.58
C GLU A 219 17.00 -2.91 10.04
N GLU A 220 18.25 -2.88 10.52
CA GLU A 220 18.66 -2.42 11.86
C GLU A 220 18.79 -0.89 11.93
#